data_2778155db9a120dabcda84e735cb2150
#
_entry.id   2778155db9a120dabcda84e735cb2150
#
_cell.length_a   1.000
_cell.length_b   1.000
_cell.length_c   1.000
_cell.angle_alpha   90.00
_cell.angle_beta   90.00
_cell.angle_gamma   90.00
#
_symmetry.space_group_name_H-M   'P 1'
#
loop_
_entity.id
_entity.type
_entity.pdbx_description
1 polymer ?
#
loop_
_entity_poly.entity_id
_entity_poly.type
_entity_poly.pdbx_seq_one_letter_code
_entity_poly.pdbx_strand_id
1 'polypeptide(L)'
;MTVLQPQEAYRLLAAEYDTAPNALIALEQRTMAPLLPDLQGRTLVDVGTGTGRWAKYATGHGASVVGVDLCHEMLRVGHRPAVLADARSLPFPDAYADVVICAFTLGYAPGCFMELRRIVRPGGTVLVSDTHPDALERGWKRTFRHDGGVIEIAHQAYRLEDLQAPSLTLTCLMEPRLGLPEKAIFDQAGCPERFEIAARWPAIFVAQFTRAAA
;
A
#
# COMPACT_ATOMS: atom_id res chain seq x y z
N MET A 1 -14.94 -2.85 20.54
CA MET A 1 -13.95 -2.70 19.44
C MET A 1 -12.68 -3.35 19.92
N THR A 2 -12.17 -4.33 19.21
CA THR A 2 -10.94 -5.06 19.54
C THR A 2 -9.82 -4.55 18.64
N VAL A 3 -8.63 -4.28 19.19
CA VAL A 3 -7.45 -3.90 18.42
C VAL A 3 -6.56 -5.12 18.25
N LEU A 4 -6.23 -5.47 17.00
CA LEU A 4 -5.35 -6.60 16.66
C LEU A 4 -4.09 -6.11 15.95
N GLN A 5 -3.00 -6.88 16.10
CA GLN A 5 -1.81 -6.66 15.30
C GLN A 5 -2.09 -6.95 13.81
N PRO A 6 -1.40 -6.29 12.88
CA PRO A 6 -1.69 -6.41 11.45
C PRO A 6 -1.76 -7.85 10.95
N GLN A 7 -0.79 -8.67 11.28
CA GLN A 7 -0.74 -10.06 10.83
C GLN A 7 -1.97 -10.87 11.28
N GLU A 8 -2.40 -10.69 12.54
CA GLU A 8 -3.57 -11.37 13.09
C GLU A 8 -4.87 -10.86 12.45
N ALA A 9 -5.00 -9.53 12.31
CA ALA A 9 -6.16 -8.90 11.69
C ALA A 9 -6.33 -9.33 10.22
N TYR A 10 -5.25 -9.29 9.44
CA TYR A 10 -5.29 -9.70 8.03
C TYR A 10 -5.50 -11.21 7.85
N ARG A 11 -5.06 -12.04 8.80
CA ARG A 11 -5.39 -13.48 8.81
C ARG A 11 -6.91 -13.71 8.84
N LEU A 12 -7.63 -12.93 9.65
CA LEU A 12 -9.09 -13.02 9.73
C LEU A 12 -9.77 -12.45 8.48
N LEU A 13 -9.20 -11.40 7.91
CA LEU A 13 -9.79 -10.67 6.80
C LEU A 13 -9.51 -11.30 5.42
N ALA A 14 -8.52 -12.17 5.30
CA ALA A 14 -7.97 -12.62 4.01
C ALA A 14 -9.01 -13.18 3.05
N ALA A 15 -9.96 -13.99 3.52
CA ALA A 15 -10.98 -14.62 2.68
C ALA A 15 -11.98 -13.59 2.08
N GLU A 16 -12.18 -12.47 2.75
CA GLU A 16 -13.18 -11.44 2.41
C GLU A 16 -12.54 -10.14 1.90
N TYR A 17 -11.20 -10.05 1.90
CA TYR A 17 -10.48 -8.80 1.63
C TYR A 17 -10.88 -8.13 0.32
N ASP A 18 -11.04 -8.90 -0.74
CA ASP A 18 -11.38 -8.40 -2.09
C ASP A 18 -12.90 -8.33 -2.35
N THR A 19 -13.76 -8.68 -1.38
CA THR A 19 -15.20 -8.79 -1.59
C THR A 19 -15.95 -7.46 -1.50
N ALA A 20 -15.42 -6.50 -0.77
CA ALA A 20 -16.07 -5.22 -0.57
C ALA A 20 -15.28 -4.06 -1.21
N PRO A 21 -15.96 -3.14 -1.89
CA PRO A 21 -15.33 -1.92 -2.40
C PRO A 21 -14.70 -1.11 -1.27
N ASN A 22 -13.48 -0.62 -1.49
CA ASN A 22 -12.76 0.21 -0.54
C ASN A 22 -12.36 1.54 -1.19
N ALA A 23 -12.91 2.64 -0.65
CA ALA A 23 -12.70 3.97 -1.20
C ALA A 23 -11.23 4.42 -1.19
N LEU A 24 -10.45 4.05 -0.16
CA LEU A 24 -9.03 4.38 -0.11
C LEU A 24 -8.22 3.59 -1.14
N ILE A 25 -8.54 2.32 -1.34
CA ILE A 25 -7.91 1.49 -2.38
C ILE A 25 -8.24 2.03 -3.78
N ALA A 26 -9.49 2.42 -4.04
CA ALA A 26 -9.89 2.99 -5.33
C ALA A 26 -9.17 4.33 -5.59
N LEU A 27 -9.12 5.22 -4.59
CA LEU A 27 -8.40 6.48 -4.66
C LEU A 27 -6.91 6.27 -4.92
N GLU A 28 -6.30 5.37 -4.19
CA GLU A 28 -4.88 5.06 -4.29
C GLU A 28 -4.54 4.51 -5.68
N GLN A 29 -5.30 3.55 -6.19
CA GLN A 29 -5.05 2.96 -7.49
C GLN A 29 -5.13 3.99 -8.63
N ARG A 30 -6.16 4.84 -8.65
CA ARG A 30 -6.27 5.88 -9.68
C ARG A 30 -5.22 6.98 -9.56
N THR A 31 -4.63 7.14 -8.36
CA THR A 31 -3.56 8.12 -8.12
C THR A 31 -2.18 7.56 -8.46
N MET A 32 -1.89 6.32 -8.06
CA MET A 32 -0.57 5.71 -8.22
C MET A 32 -0.35 5.14 -9.62
N ALA A 33 -1.37 4.58 -10.26
CA ALA A 33 -1.21 3.92 -11.56
C ALA A 33 -0.58 4.83 -12.64
N PRO A 34 -0.96 6.12 -12.76
CA PRO A 34 -0.34 7.04 -13.73
C PRO A 34 1.14 7.40 -13.43
N LEU A 35 1.61 7.14 -12.21
CA LEU A 35 2.99 7.41 -11.80
C LEU A 35 3.92 6.23 -12.09
N LEU A 36 3.38 5.06 -12.44
CA LEU A 36 4.20 3.91 -12.78
C LEU A 36 4.96 4.17 -14.09
N PRO A 37 6.26 3.81 -14.15
CA PRO A 37 6.98 3.81 -15.41
C PRO A 37 6.43 2.74 -16.36
N ASP A 38 6.90 2.71 -17.60
CA ASP A 38 6.65 1.55 -18.47
C ASP A 38 7.15 0.28 -17.78
N LEU A 39 6.24 -0.69 -17.61
CA LEU A 39 6.49 -1.93 -16.87
C LEU A 39 6.93 -3.09 -17.77
N GLN A 40 6.88 -2.93 -19.09
CA GLN A 40 7.22 -4.00 -20.02
C GLN A 40 8.65 -4.50 -19.80
N GLY A 41 8.79 -5.78 -19.47
CA GLY A 41 10.06 -6.44 -19.21
C GLY A 41 10.79 -6.02 -17.93
N ARG A 42 10.14 -5.23 -17.05
CA ARG A 42 10.72 -4.80 -15.78
C ARG A 42 10.56 -5.85 -14.69
N THR A 43 11.51 -5.89 -13.77
CA THR A 43 11.39 -6.64 -12.51
C THR A 43 10.75 -5.75 -11.46
N LEU A 44 9.62 -6.20 -10.90
CA LEU A 44 8.87 -5.46 -9.88
C LEU A 44 8.74 -6.29 -8.60
N VAL A 45 8.97 -5.65 -7.45
CA VAL A 45 8.68 -6.21 -6.13
C VAL A 45 7.51 -5.44 -5.52
N ASP A 46 6.44 -6.16 -5.15
CA ASP A 46 5.25 -5.62 -4.48
C ASP A 46 5.31 -5.98 -2.99
N VAL A 47 5.69 -5.02 -2.14
CA VAL A 47 5.94 -5.20 -0.70
C VAL A 47 4.68 -4.89 0.10
N GLY A 48 4.24 -5.85 0.93
CA GLY A 48 2.92 -5.85 1.54
C GLY A 48 1.85 -6.14 0.49
N THR A 49 2.13 -7.11 -0.39
CA THR A 49 1.32 -7.40 -1.59
C THR A 49 -0.13 -7.79 -1.27
N GLY A 50 -0.38 -8.31 -0.07
CA GLY A 50 -1.70 -8.80 0.33
C GLY A 50 -2.23 -9.87 -0.63
N THR A 51 -3.39 -9.61 -1.23
CA THR A 51 -4.00 -10.45 -2.27
C THR A 51 -3.40 -10.17 -3.67
N GLY A 52 -2.39 -9.30 -3.78
CA GLY A 52 -1.64 -9.08 -5.01
C GLY A 52 -2.31 -8.12 -5.99
N ARG A 53 -2.99 -7.09 -5.53
CA ARG A 53 -3.64 -6.10 -6.39
C ARG A 53 -2.64 -5.43 -7.35
N TRP A 54 -1.54 -4.90 -6.82
CA TRP A 54 -0.49 -4.29 -7.62
C TRP A 54 0.33 -5.33 -8.40
N ALA A 55 0.55 -6.51 -7.82
CA ALA A 55 1.20 -7.61 -8.53
C ALA A 55 0.40 -8.04 -9.77
N LYS A 56 -0.92 -8.18 -9.67
CA LYS A 56 -1.81 -8.47 -10.81
C LYS A 56 -1.76 -7.35 -11.87
N TYR A 57 -1.84 -6.09 -11.41
CA TYR A 57 -1.77 -4.93 -12.29
C TYR A 57 -0.45 -4.92 -13.08
N ALA A 58 0.68 -5.04 -12.40
CA ALA A 58 2.00 -4.97 -13.02
C ALA A 58 2.26 -6.16 -13.96
N THR A 59 1.84 -7.37 -13.59
CA THR A 59 1.92 -8.54 -14.49
C THR A 59 1.11 -8.33 -15.76
N GLY A 60 -0.10 -7.75 -15.66
CA GLY A 60 -0.92 -7.39 -16.82
C GLY A 60 -0.30 -6.33 -17.74
N HIS A 61 0.70 -5.58 -17.25
CA HIS A 61 1.49 -4.60 -18.01
C HIS A 61 2.89 -5.10 -18.38
N GLY A 62 3.12 -6.41 -18.33
CA GLY A 62 4.34 -7.05 -18.83
C GLY A 62 5.54 -7.06 -17.87
N ALA A 63 5.35 -6.76 -16.59
CA ALA A 63 6.40 -6.90 -15.59
C ALA A 63 6.57 -8.36 -15.13
N SER A 64 7.80 -8.70 -14.75
CA SER A 64 8.11 -9.88 -13.94
C SER A 64 7.95 -9.49 -12.46
N VAL A 65 6.96 -10.04 -11.76
CA VAL A 65 6.57 -9.58 -10.43
C VAL A 65 6.81 -10.64 -9.38
N VAL A 66 7.30 -10.22 -8.21
CA VAL A 66 7.29 -11.01 -6.97
C VAL A 66 6.59 -10.20 -5.88
N GLY A 67 5.53 -10.76 -5.29
CA GLY A 67 4.88 -10.20 -4.11
C GLY A 67 5.57 -10.63 -2.81
N VAL A 68 5.53 -9.77 -1.80
CA VAL A 68 6.01 -10.09 -0.44
C VAL A 68 4.94 -9.70 0.56
N ASP A 69 4.62 -10.58 1.50
CA ASP A 69 3.73 -10.27 2.61
C ASP A 69 4.12 -11.08 3.85
N LEU A 70 3.82 -10.55 5.03
CA LEU A 70 4.04 -11.25 6.30
C LEU A 70 2.86 -12.17 6.66
N CYS A 71 1.68 -11.98 6.06
CA CYS A 71 0.49 -12.75 6.31
C CYS A 71 0.33 -13.89 5.29
N HIS A 72 0.55 -15.11 5.76
CA HIS A 72 0.45 -16.32 4.93
C HIS A 72 -0.95 -16.49 4.31
N GLU A 73 -2.00 -16.16 5.05
CA GLU A 73 -3.39 -16.28 4.59
C GLU A 73 -3.70 -15.34 3.43
N MET A 74 -3.17 -14.11 3.47
CA MET A 74 -3.26 -13.17 2.35
C MET A 74 -2.56 -13.73 1.11
N LEU A 75 -1.36 -14.29 1.27
CA LEU A 75 -0.63 -14.91 0.17
C LEU A 75 -1.35 -16.15 -0.39
N ARG A 76 -2.06 -16.92 0.44
CA ARG A 76 -2.78 -18.11 -0.03
C ARG A 76 -3.90 -17.76 -1.02
N VAL A 77 -4.61 -16.67 -0.82
CA VAL A 77 -5.70 -16.21 -1.70
C VAL A 77 -5.20 -15.28 -2.81
N GLY A 78 -3.96 -14.83 -2.71
CA GLY A 78 -3.38 -13.78 -3.53
C GLY A 78 -2.74 -14.26 -4.83
N HIS A 79 -2.14 -13.28 -5.53
CA HIS A 79 -1.37 -13.47 -6.76
C HIS A 79 -0.04 -14.19 -6.51
N ARG A 80 0.42 -14.94 -7.51
CA ARG A 80 1.71 -15.66 -7.50
C ARG A 80 2.60 -15.20 -8.65
N PRO A 81 3.93 -15.20 -8.52
CA PRO A 81 4.72 -15.67 -7.36
C PRO A 81 4.72 -14.69 -6.18
N ALA A 82 4.76 -15.22 -4.96
CA ALA A 82 4.85 -14.45 -3.74
C ALA A 82 5.68 -15.16 -2.67
N VAL A 83 6.31 -14.40 -1.78
CA VAL A 83 7.21 -14.86 -0.71
C VAL A 83 6.68 -14.39 0.64
N LEU A 84 6.67 -15.28 1.62
CA LEU A 84 6.37 -14.96 3.01
C LEU A 84 7.63 -14.34 3.65
N ALA A 85 7.61 -13.04 3.89
CA ALA A 85 8.72 -12.33 4.52
C ALA A 85 8.28 -11.01 5.15
N ASP A 86 9.11 -10.51 6.07
CA ASP A 86 8.93 -9.20 6.69
C ASP A 86 9.46 -8.10 5.76
N ALA A 87 8.68 -7.04 5.56
CA ALA A 87 9.08 -5.87 4.77
C ALA A 87 10.34 -5.17 5.32
N ARG A 88 10.67 -5.39 6.59
CA ARG A 88 11.86 -4.86 7.26
C ARG A 88 13.13 -5.70 7.00
N SER A 89 12.99 -6.87 6.35
CA SER A 89 14.09 -7.78 6.01
C SER A 89 13.72 -8.56 4.76
N LEU A 90 13.83 -7.92 3.60
CA LEU A 90 13.39 -8.48 2.33
C LEU A 90 14.39 -9.52 1.80
N PRO A 91 13.93 -10.69 1.32
CA PRO A 91 14.78 -11.80 0.88
C PRO A 91 15.33 -11.60 -0.55
N PHE A 92 15.72 -10.38 -0.88
CA PHE A 92 16.29 -10.04 -2.19
C PHE A 92 17.68 -9.43 -2.03
N PRO A 93 18.57 -9.61 -2.99
CA PRO A 93 19.85 -8.91 -2.99
C PRO A 93 19.68 -7.41 -3.21
N ASP A 94 20.74 -6.65 -2.95
CA ASP A 94 20.80 -5.23 -3.26
C ASP A 94 20.60 -5.00 -4.77
N ALA A 95 19.91 -3.91 -5.11
CA ALA A 95 19.69 -3.49 -6.50
C ALA A 95 18.97 -4.55 -7.37
N TYR A 96 18.07 -5.33 -6.79
CA TYR A 96 17.33 -6.41 -7.45
C TYR A 96 16.26 -5.92 -8.42
N ALA A 97 15.44 -4.93 -8.00
CA ALA A 97 14.22 -4.53 -8.69
C ALA A 97 14.38 -3.25 -9.51
N ASP A 98 13.74 -3.20 -10.68
CA ASP A 98 13.55 -1.96 -11.46
C ASP A 98 12.55 -1.04 -10.76
N VAL A 99 11.47 -1.64 -10.23
CA VAL A 99 10.36 -0.94 -9.56
C VAL A 99 10.03 -1.65 -8.26
N VAL A 100 9.83 -0.87 -7.21
CA VAL A 100 9.34 -1.36 -5.91
C VAL A 100 8.06 -0.61 -5.57
N ILE A 101 6.99 -1.34 -5.27
CA ILE A 101 5.75 -0.78 -4.74
C ILE A 101 5.61 -1.19 -3.29
N CYS A 102 5.17 -0.26 -2.44
CA CYS A 102 4.82 -0.52 -1.05
C CYS A 102 3.54 0.28 -0.71
N ALA A 103 2.39 -0.37 -0.89
CA ALA A 103 1.08 0.25 -0.78
C ALA A 103 0.40 -0.13 0.54
N PHE A 104 -0.02 0.87 1.32
CA PHE A 104 -0.71 0.71 2.60
C PHE A 104 0.02 -0.19 3.63
N THR A 105 1.36 -0.16 3.63
CA THR A 105 2.18 -1.07 4.46
C THR A 105 3.10 -0.32 5.44
N LEU A 106 3.43 0.94 5.16
CA LEU A 106 4.40 1.70 5.95
C LEU A 106 4.04 1.77 7.44
N GLY A 107 2.78 2.04 7.75
CA GLY A 107 2.28 2.10 9.13
C GLY A 107 2.28 0.75 9.86
N TYR A 108 2.47 -0.36 9.14
CA TYR A 108 2.56 -1.71 9.71
C TYR A 108 4.00 -2.21 9.85
N ALA A 109 4.92 -1.67 9.06
CA ALA A 109 6.31 -2.10 9.01
C ALA A 109 7.26 -0.88 9.11
N PRO A 110 7.29 -0.18 10.25
CA PRO A 110 8.17 0.97 10.42
C PRO A 110 9.63 0.59 10.16
N GLY A 111 10.34 1.45 9.41
CA GLY A 111 11.72 1.20 9.00
C GLY A 111 11.87 0.41 7.69
N CYS A 112 10.80 -0.15 7.11
CA CYS A 112 10.88 -0.90 5.85
C CYS A 112 11.39 -0.03 4.67
N PHE A 113 11.26 1.28 4.74
CA PHE A 113 11.67 2.20 3.67
C PHE A 113 13.16 2.05 3.28
N MET A 114 14.03 1.73 4.24
CA MET A 114 15.44 1.44 3.98
C MET A 114 15.63 0.15 3.15
N GLU A 115 14.78 -0.86 3.36
CA GLU A 115 14.80 -2.09 2.56
C GLU A 115 14.29 -1.85 1.14
N LEU A 116 13.23 -1.01 0.97
CA LEU A 116 12.77 -0.61 -0.37
C LEU A 116 13.91 0.07 -1.15
N ARG A 117 14.64 0.98 -0.48
CA ARG A 117 15.83 1.63 -1.05
C ARG A 117 16.93 0.63 -1.37
N ARG A 118 17.17 -0.37 -0.52
CA ARG A 118 18.23 -1.36 -0.73
C ARG A 118 18.00 -2.19 -1.97
N ILE A 119 16.75 -2.69 -2.12
CA ILE A 119 16.42 -3.62 -3.21
C ILE A 119 16.15 -2.95 -4.56
N VAL A 120 15.76 -1.66 -4.61
CA VAL A 120 15.62 -0.97 -5.90
C VAL A 120 16.99 -0.70 -6.50
N ARG A 121 17.18 -0.91 -7.79
CA ARG A 121 18.45 -0.66 -8.49
C ARG A 121 18.73 0.84 -8.66
N PRO A 122 19.98 1.27 -8.89
CA PRO A 122 20.26 2.62 -9.36
C PRO A 122 19.46 2.98 -10.62
N GLY A 123 18.85 4.16 -10.64
CA GLY A 123 17.90 4.58 -11.68
C GLY A 123 16.52 3.93 -11.60
N GLY A 124 16.26 3.07 -10.63
CA GLY A 124 14.97 2.43 -10.42
C GLY A 124 14.01 3.33 -9.62
N THR A 125 12.74 2.93 -9.60
CA THR A 125 11.62 3.68 -9.02
C THR A 125 11.06 2.98 -7.79
N VAL A 126 10.80 3.74 -6.72
CA VAL A 126 10.04 3.30 -5.55
C VAL A 126 8.75 4.10 -5.49
N LEU A 127 7.61 3.41 -5.40
CA LEU A 127 6.30 4.01 -5.16
C LEU A 127 5.78 3.54 -3.81
N VAL A 128 5.39 4.49 -2.99
CA VAL A 128 4.78 4.20 -1.69
C VAL A 128 3.46 4.94 -1.53
N SER A 129 2.52 4.33 -0.85
CA SER A 129 1.27 4.98 -0.45
C SER A 129 0.87 4.53 0.94
N ASP A 130 0.18 5.39 1.66
CA ASP A 130 -0.49 5.01 2.90
C ASP A 130 -1.58 6.04 3.26
N THR A 131 -2.32 5.77 4.35
CA THR A 131 -3.26 6.74 4.92
C THR A 131 -2.53 8.02 5.27
N HIS A 132 -3.10 9.17 4.91
CA HIS A 132 -2.44 10.45 5.17
C HIS A 132 -2.23 10.67 6.67
N PRO A 133 -1.07 11.19 7.12
CA PRO A 133 -0.83 11.47 8.54
C PRO A 133 -1.91 12.34 9.17
N ASP A 134 -2.36 13.40 8.49
CA ASP A 134 -3.45 14.25 8.97
C ASP A 134 -4.77 13.50 9.17
N ALA A 135 -5.05 12.50 8.33
CA ALA A 135 -6.25 11.67 8.49
C ALA A 135 -6.15 10.83 9.77
N LEU A 136 -4.96 10.28 10.05
CA LEU A 136 -4.68 9.52 11.28
C LEU A 136 -4.80 10.41 12.52
N GLU A 137 -4.25 11.62 12.50
CA GLU A 137 -4.37 12.62 13.59
C GLU A 137 -5.83 13.02 13.85
N ARG A 138 -6.67 13.02 12.81
CA ARG A 138 -8.13 13.24 12.90
C ARG A 138 -8.90 12.02 13.35
N GLY A 139 -8.22 10.94 13.74
CA GLY A 139 -8.83 9.75 14.30
C GLY A 139 -9.27 8.72 13.26
N TRP A 140 -8.82 8.83 11.99
CA TRP A 140 -9.08 7.77 11.03
C TRP A 140 -8.39 6.48 11.46
N LYS A 141 -9.15 5.38 11.35
CA LYS A 141 -8.70 4.04 11.75
C LYS A 141 -9.00 3.05 10.64
N ARG A 142 -8.14 2.05 10.52
CA ARG A 142 -8.41 0.90 9.66
C ARG A 142 -9.21 -0.11 10.45
N THR A 143 -10.44 -0.32 10.05
CA THR A 143 -11.37 -1.22 10.74
C THR A 143 -12.10 -2.11 9.75
N PHE A 144 -12.49 -3.29 10.20
CA PHE A 144 -13.40 -4.17 9.49
C PHE A 144 -14.34 -4.87 10.46
N ARG A 145 -15.42 -5.47 9.94
CA ARG A 145 -16.36 -6.25 10.75
C ARG A 145 -15.99 -7.73 10.69
N HIS A 146 -16.01 -8.40 11.82
CA HIS A 146 -15.79 -9.82 11.94
C HIS A 146 -16.57 -10.36 13.12
N ASP A 147 -17.34 -11.46 12.92
CA ASP A 147 -18.18 -12.11 13.94
C ASP A 147 -19.05 -11.14 14.75
N GLY A 148 -19.70 -10.21 14.05
CA GLY A 148 -20.58 -9.21 14.66
C GLY A 148 -19.88 -8.09 15.42
N GLY A 149 -18.55 -8.12 15.54
CA GLY A 149 -17.72 -7.10 16.17
C GLY A 149 -17.03 -6.17 15.17
N VAL A 150 -16.42 -5.11 15.69
CA VAL A 150 -15.53 -4.23 14.92
C VAL A 150 -14.10 -4.48 15.39
N ILE A 151 -13.23 -4.82 14.44
CA ILE A 151 -11.79 -4.99 14.65
C ILE A 151 -11.08 -3.75 14.10
N GLU A 152 -10.20 -3.17 14.90
CA GLU A 152 -9.25 -2.13 14.50
C GLU A 152 -7.90 -2.80 14.25
N ILE A 153 -7.25 -2.45 13.15
CA ILE A 153 -5.90 -2.92 12.83
C ILE A 153 -4.90 -1.92 13.42
N ALA A 154 -4.06 -2.39 14.34
CA ALA A 154 -3.02 -1.57 14.93
C ALA A 154 -2.06 -1.09 13.84
N HIS A 155 -1.74 0.20 13.85
CA HIS A 155 -0.75 0.79 12.96
C HIS A 155 0.02 1.89 13.70
N GLN A 156 1.23 2.15 13.25
CA GLN A 156 2.03 3.25 13.80
C GLN A 156 1.84 4.50 12.96
N ALA A 157 1.79 5.64 13.66
CA ALA A 157 1.87 6.94 13.02
C ALA A 157 3.27 7.14 12.43
N TYR A 158 3.35 7.81 11.29
CA TYR A 158 4.59 8.23 10.64
C TYR A 158 4.39 9.65 10.11
N ARG A 159 5.49 10.29 9.72
CA ARG A 159 5.48 11.59 9.07
C ARG A 159 6.00 11.44 7.64
N LEU A 160 5.53 12.28 6.72
CA LEU A 160 6.03 12.26 5.33
C LEU A 160 7.53 12.58 5.27
N GLU A 161 8.01 13.44 6.16
CA GLU A 161 9.43 13.79 6.30
C GLU A 161 10.32 12.63 6.76
N ASP A 162 9.74 11.57 7.36
CA ASP A 162 10.46 10.34 7.73
C ASP A 162 10.74 9.44 6.51
N LEU A 163 10.09 9.72 5.36
CA LEU A 163 10.32 9.00 4.11
C LEU A 163 11.59 9.50 3.41
N GLN A 164 12.72 9.33 4.10
CA GLN A 164 14.04 9.71 3.61
C GLN A 164 14.97 8.50 3.63
N ALA A 165 15.71 8.31 2.56
CA ALA A 165 16.79 7.33 2.50
C ALA A 165 17.91 7.85 1.62
N PRO A 166 19.19 7.54 1.95
CA PRO A 166 20.31 7.96 1.12
C PRO A 166 20.12 7.53 -0.33
N SER A 167 20.44 8.41 -1.27
CA SER A 167 20.30 8.19 -2.73
C SER A 167 18.87 7.94 -3.25
N LEU A 168 17.83 8.08 -2.45
CA LEU A 168 16.45 8.22 -2.95
C LEU A 168 16.07 9.70 -3.00
N THR A 169 15.62 10.13 -4.16
CA THR A 169 15.09 11.49 -4.38
C THR A 169 13.59 11.41 -4.56
N LEU A 170 12.83 12.16 -3.78
CA LEU A 170 11.39 12.33 -3.98
C LEU A 170 11.16 13.08 -5.30
N THR A 171 10.48 12.44 -6.24
CA THR A 171 10.20 12.98 -7.58
C THR A 171 8.75 13.42 -7.74
N CYS A 172 7.84 12.83 -6.95
CA CYS A 172 6.44 13.22 -6.92
C CYS A 172 5.84 12.94 -5.54
N LEU A 173 5.04 13.87 -5.04
CA LEU A 173 4.20 13.66 -3.86
C LEU A 173 2.78 14.12 -4.22
N MET A 174 1.82 13.24 -4.02
CA MET A 174 0.40 13.53 -4.18
C MET A 174 -0.33 13.25 -2.87
N GLU A 175 -1.23 14.15 -2.50
CA GLU A 175 -2.02 14.09 -1.26
C GLU A 175 -3.52 14.20 -1.60
N PRO A 176 -4.07 13.20 -2.32
CA PRO A 176 -5.41 13.29 -2.87
C PRO A 176 -6.49 13.19 -1.79
N ARG A 177 -7.61 13.84 -2.09
CA ARG A 177 -8.87 13.73 -1.34
C ARG A 177 -9.80 12.75 -2.05
N LEU A 178 -10.74 12.20 -1.30
CA LEU A 178 -11.84 11.45 -1.89
C LEU A 178 -12.63 12.35 -2.84
N GLY A 179 -12.99 11.82 -4.00
CA GLY A 179 -13.73 12.54 -5.03
C GLY A 179 -15.00 11.80 -5.45
N LEU A 180 -15.62 12.26 -6.54
CA LEU A 180 -16.87 11.66 -7.04
C LEU A 180 -16.77 10.16 -7.32
N PRO A 181 -15.65 9.61 -7.84
CA PRO A 181 -15.54 8.16 -8.02
C PRO A 181 -15.67 7.38 -6.71
N GLU A 182 -15.08 7.87 -5.63
CA GLU A 182 -15.15 7.23 -4.32
C GLU A 182 -16.48 7.46 -3.62
N LYS A 183 -17.19 8.56 -3.92
CA LYS A 183 -18.53 8.84 -3.38
C LYS A 183 -19.51 7.70 -3.64
N ALA A 184 -19.46 7.12 -4.83
CA ALA A 184 -20.32 5.99 -5.19
C ALA A 184 -20.15 4.78 -4.24
N ILE A 185 -18.96 4.58 -3.69
CA ILE A 185 -18.69 3.52 -2.70
C ILE A 185 -19.40 3.81 -1.38
N PHE A 186 -19.41 5.07 -0.93
CA PHE A 186 -20.14 5.48 0.28
C PHE A 186 -21.65 5.38 0.09
N ASP A 187 -22.14 5.73 -1.10
CA ASP A 187 -23.57 5.61 -1.45
C ASP A 187 -24.01 4.13 -1.43
N GLN A 188 -23.22 3.23 -2.02
CA GLN A 188 -23.47 1.77 -2.01
C GLN A 188 -23.39 1.18 -0.59
N ALA A 189 -22.51 1.71 0.26
CA ALA A 189 -22.39 1.29 1.65
C ALA A 189 -23.49 1.87 2.57
N GLY A 190 -24.42 2.69 2.03
CA GLY A 190 -25.50 3.30 2.77
C GLY A 190 -25.06 4.36 3.78
N CYS A 191 -23.92 5.03 3.57
CA CYS A 191 -23.38 6.05 4.44
C CYS A 191 -22.88 7.30 3.70
N PRO A 192 -23.70 7.90 2.80
CA PRO A 192 -23.28 9.04 1.97
C PRO A 192 -22.85 10.26 2.80
N GLU A 193 -23.40 10.46 3.98
CA GLU A 193 -23.05 11.56 4.88
C GLU A 193 -21.58 11.49 5.36
N ARG A 194 -21.01 10.30 5.43
CA ARG A 194 -19.60 10.11 5.79
C ARG A 194 -18.65 10.61 4.71
N PHE A 195 -19.06 10.56 3.45
CA PHE A 195 -18.26 11.06 2.33
C PHE A 195 -17.97 12.55 2.50
N GLU A 196 -18.99 13.36 2.81
CA GLU A 196 -18.85 14.83 2.93
C GLU A 196 -17.85 15.25 4.02
N ILE A 197 -17.72 14.43 5.05
CA ILE A 197 -16.74 14.64 6.13
C ILE A 197 -15.35 14.16 5.67
N ALA A 198 -15.29 12.96 5.11
CA ALA A 198 -14.04 12.31 4.71
C ALA A 198 -13.33 13.01 3.54
N ALA A 199 -14.10 13.63 2.62
CA ALA A 199 -13.55 14.32 1.45
C ALA A 199 -12.94 15.70 1.77
N ARG A 200 -13.07 16.21 2.98
CA ARG A 200 -12.55 17.55 3.35
C ARG A 200 -11.03 17.63 3.41
N TRP A 201 -10.35 16.52 3.65
CA TRP A 201 -8.92 16.47 3.94
C TRP A 201 -8.24 15.44 3.03
N PRO A 202 -6.91 15.52 2.84
CA PRO A 202 -6.16 14.44 2.22
C PRO A 202 -6.45 13.11 2.94
N ALA A 203 -6.83 12.09 2.16
CA ALA A 203 -7.20 10.78 2.69
C ALA A 203 -6.01 9.82 2.73
N ILE A 204 -5.17 9.95 1.71
CA ILE A 204 -3.95 9.17 1.52
C ILE A 204 -2.85 10.09 1.02
N PHE A 205 -1.62 9.60 1.05
CA PHE A 205 -0.56 10.13 0.20
C PHE A 205 -0.07 9.05 -0.77
N VAL A 206 0.49 9.48 -1.88
CA VAL A 206 1.24 8.65 -2.83
C VAL A 206 2.55 9.38 -3.13
N ALA A 207 3.66 8.73 -2.90
CA ALA A 207 4.98 9.30 -3.14
C ALA A 207 5.79 8.42 -4.09
N GLN A 208 6.45 9.06 -5.04
CA GLN A 208 7.37 8.42 -5.97
C GLN A 208 8.79 8.91 -5.70
N PHE A 209 9.70 7.96 -5.65
CA PHE A 209 11.12 8.21 -5.48
C PHE A 209 11.91 7.57 -6.63
N THR A 210 13.01 8.19 -6.99
CA THR A 210 14.00 7.62 -7.91
C THR A 210 15.31 7.42 -7.17
N ARG A 211 15.91 6.22 -7.29
CA ARG A 211 17.27 5.98 -6.79
C ARG A 211 18.28 6.62 -7.72
N ALA A 212 19.21 7.41 -7.16
CA ALA A 212 20.29 8.02 -7.95
C ALA A 212 21.02 6.95 -8.77
N ALA A 213 21.37 7.30 -10.01
CA ALA A 213 22.28 6.48 -10.82
C ALA A 213 23.64 6.37 -10.14
N ALA A 214 24.31 5.25 -10.34
CA ALA A 214 25.65 5.00 -9.78
C ALA A 214 26.70 5.86 -10.50
#